data_c84f6a118e9a056e0178574cf7677477
#
_entry.id   c84f6a118e9a056e0178574cf7677477
#
_cell.length_a   1.000
_cell.length_b   1.000
_cell.length_c   1.000
_cell.angle_alpha   90.00
_cell.angle_beta   90.00
_cell.angle_gamma   90.00
#
_symmetry.space_group_name_H-M   'P 1'
#
loop_
_entity.id
_entity.type
_entity.pdbx_description
1 polymer ?
#
loop_
_entity_poly.entity_id
_entity_poly.type
_entity_poly.pdbx_seq_one_letter_code
_entity_poly.pdbx_strand_id
1 'polypeptide(L)'
;MKHKLAFFTSTRSDMTILEPLLNEIKKNKNFEYLLFVHGTHLNKNYGNTIRDIKKLNFKISSKFLSVNKLDDEFGLVKSLEMTQSGVNNIFKKFKFDSVVILGDRIERLPIISAALAYRKFIFHIHGGEITTGALDDQVRHMITKSAHLHFTICDHYKKNVLAMSEEKFRVHNVGSLGIERILLNNFKRVKKNKNQVILTYHPETLQKKFNWIKNFSIIIKELNKFNFNVIITSP
;
A
#
# COMPACT_ATOMS: atom_id res chain seq x y z
N MET A 1 21.53 -13.46 15.74
CA MET A 1 20.10 -13.13 16.00
C MET A 1 19.49 -12.64 14.70
N LYS A 2 18.22 -13.02 14.34
CA LYS A 2 17.59 -12.55 13.11
C LYS A 2 17.11 -11.11 13.28
N HIS A 3 17.28 -10.28 12.25
CA HIS A 3 16.68 -8.94 12.21
C HIS A 3 15.17 -9.04 11.96
N LYS A 4 14.37 -8.47 12.85
CA LYS A 4 12.89 -8.60 12.83
C LYS A 4 12.28 -7.38 12.16
N LEU A 5 11.54 -7.63 11.08
CA LEU A 5 10.88 -6.63 10.25
C LEU A 5 9.37 -6.64 10.53
N ALA A 6 8.82 -5.53 10.97
CA ALA A 6 7.39 -5.35 11.19
C ALA A 6 6.71 -4.83 9.91
N PHE A 7 5.71 -5.56 9.43
CA PHE A 7 4.88 -5.21 8.28
C PHE A 7 3.46 -4.95 8.74
N PHE A 8 2.88 -3.85 8.28
CA PHE A 8 1.49 -3.50 8.49
C PHE A 8 0.75 -3.49 7.16
N THR A 9 -0.32 -4.26 7.04
CA THR A 9 -1.15 -4.34 5.84
C THR A 9 -2.59 -3.97 6.17
N SER A 10 -3.16 -3.03 5.40
CA SER A 10 -4.51 -2.51 5.61
C SER A 10 -5.49 -2.87 4.51
N THR A 11 -4.99 -3.19 3.31
CA THR A 11 -5.82 -3.48 2.13
C THR A 11 -5.31 -4.70 1.36
N ARG A 12 -6.20 -5.27 0.52
CA ARG A 12 -5.83 -6.38 -0.37
C ARG A 12 -4.65 -6.03 -1.29
N SER A 13 -4.61 -4.81 -1.81
CA SER A 13 -3.53 -4.34 -2.68
C SER A 13 -2.18 -4.34 -1.98
N ASP A 14 -2.11 -3.88 -0.72
CA ASP A 14 -0.88 -3.92 0.06
C ASP A 14 -0.32 -5.33 0.14
N MET A 15 -1.16 -6.28 0.54
CA MET A 15 -0.73 -7.66 0.71
C MET A 15 -0.29 -8.30 -0.60
N THR A 16 -0.97 -7.95 -1.69
CA THR A 16 -0.63 -8.40 -3.05
C THR A 16 0.78 -7.96 -3.45
N ILE A 17 1.14 -6.71 -3.14
CA ILE A 17 2.47 -6.15 -3.45
C ILE A 17 3.54 -6.70 -2.50
N LEU A 18 3.22 -6.90 -1.21
CA LEU A 18 4.17 -7.39 -0.21
C LEU A 18 4.47 -8.89 -0.33
N GLU A 19 3.62 -9.66 -1.01
CA GLU A 19 3.75 -11.12 -1.10
C GLU A 19 5.13 -11.61 -1.57
N PRO A 20 5.72 -11.11 -2.67
CA PRO A 20 7.06 -11.53 -3.10
C PRO A 20 8.13 -11.29 -2.03
N LEU A 21 8.14 -10.10 -1.44
CA LEU A 21 9.10 -9.72 -0.39
C LEU A 21 8.97 -10.61 0.85
N LEU A 22 7.75 -10.85 1.32
CA LEU A 22 7.53 -11.71 2.48
C LEU A 22 7.95 -13.15 2.21
N ASN A 23 7.78 -13.65 0.98
CA ASN A 23 8.25 -14.97 0.58
C ASN A 23 9.79 -15.05 0.59
N GLU A 24 10.49 -14.03 0.13
CA GLU A 24 11.96 -13.99 0.19
C GLU A 24 12.46 -13.90 1.64
N ILE A 25 11.82 -13.10 2.49
CA ILE A 25 12.16 -13.03 3.92
C ILE A 25 11.98 -14.39 4.60
N LYS A 26 10.94 -15.16 4.26
CA LYS A 26 10.74 -16.52 4.81
C LYS A 26 11.90 -17.46 4.51
N LYS A 27 12.54 -17.33 3.35
CA LYS A 27 13.68 -18.15 2.93
C LYS A 27 15.00 -17.68 3.53
N ASN A 28 15.08 -16.42 3.96
CA ASN A 28 16.33 -15.79 4.42
C ASN A 28 16.58 -16.12 5.90
N LYS A 29 17.82 -16.56 6.18
CA LYS A 29 18.25 -16.94 7.55
C LYS A 29 18.49 -15.74 8.48
N ASN A 30 18.73 -14.55 7.91
CA ASN A 30 19.09 -13.33 8.64
C ASN A 30 17.89 -12.49 9.03
N PHE A 31 16.71 -12.73 8.43
CA PHE A 31 15.51 -11.94 8.64
C PHE A 31 14.34 -12.78 9.18
N GLU A 32 13.46 -12.11 9.90
CA GLU A 32 12.16 -12.62 10.34
C GLU A 32 11.12 -11.52 10.12
N TYR A 33 9.93 -11.86 9.62
CA TYR A 33 8.84 -10.89 9.53
C TYR A 33 7.83 -11.06 10.66
N LEU A 34 7.25 -9.95 11.08
CA LEU A 34 6.04 -9.88 11.89
C LEU A 34 4.96 -9.18 11.06
N LEU A 35 3.87 -9.88 10.77
CA LEU A 35 2.79 -9.35 9.95
C LEU A 35 1.60 -8.93 10.82
N PHE A 36 1.26 -7.65 10.76
CA PHE A 36 0.15 -7.04 11.48
C PHE A 36 -0.94 -6.66 10.48
N VAL A 37 -2.16 -7.16 10.70
CA VAL A 37 -3.28 -7.00 9.79
C VAL A 37 -4.31 -6.06 10.39
N HIS A 38 -4.69 -5.02 9.64
CA HIS A 38 -5.69 -4.05 10.06
C HIS A 38 -6.51 -3.54 8.86
N GLY A 39 -7.20 -2.41 9.01
CA GLY A 39 -7.87 -1.74 7.92
C GLY A 39 -9.02 -2.54 7.33
N THR A 40 -9.19 -2.41 6.02
CA THR A 40 -10.28 -3.05 5.27
C THR A 40 -10.16 -4.58 5.22
N HIS A 41 -9.00 -5.16 5.50
CA HIS A 41 -8.84 -6.60 5.63
C HIS A 41 -9.80 -7.25 6.63
N LEU A 42 -10.18 -6.51 7.69
CA LEU A 42 -11.03 -7.00 8.79
C LEU A 42 -12.48 -6.53 8.66
N ASN A 43 -12.82 -5.79 7.62
CA ASN A 43 -14.14 -5.26 7.42
C ASN A 43 -14.92 -6.08 6.39
N LYS A 44 -16.11 -6.56 6.77
CA LYS A 44 -16.97 -7.40 5.92
C LYS A 44 -17.44 -6.65 4.66
N ASN A 45 -17.69 -5.35 4.75
CA ASN A 45 -18.13 -4.52 3.63
C ASN A 45 -17.08 -4.43 2.51
N TYR A 46 -15.79 -4.67 2.84
CA TYR A 46 -14.67 -4.71 1.89
C TYR A 46 -14.19 -6.14 1.60
N GLY A 47 -15.07 -7.13 1.75
CA GLY A 47 -14.81 -8.53 1.38
C GLY A 47 -14.03 -9.35 2.39
N ASN A 48 -13.68 -8.80 3.58
CA ASN A 48 -12.99 -9.53 4.65
C ASN A 48 -11.74 -10.29 4.16
N THR A 49 -10.87 -9.59 3.45
CA THR A 49 -9.74 -10.14 2.68
C THR A 49 -8.61 -10.75 3.54
N ILE A 50 -8.73 -10.75 4.86
CA ILE A 50 -7.85 -11.52 5.75
C ILE A 50 -7.85 -13.03 5.39
N ARG A 51 -8.93 -13.53 4.78
CA ARG A 51 -9.00 -14.92 4.30
C ARG A 51 -7.97 -15.18 3.21
N ASP A 52 -7.71 -14.19 2.35
CA ASP A 52 -6.73 -14.30 1.27
C ASP A 52 -5.30 -14.36 1.82
N ILE A 53 -5.00 -13.57 2.86
CA ILE A 53 -3.70 -13.63 3.57
C ILE A 53 -3.46 -15.04 4.13
N LYS A 54 -4.50 -15.65 4.71
CA LYS A 54 -4.41 -17.02 5.24
C LYS A 54 -4.18 -18.06 4.13
N LYS A 55 -4.82 -17.90 2.97
CA LYS A 55 -4.59 -18.79 1.81
C LYS A 55 -3.15 -18.73 1.29
N LEU A 56 -2.50 -17.58 1.41
CA LEU A 56 -1.08 -17.39 1.06
C LEU A 56 -0.11 -17.98 2.10
N ASN A 57 -0.61 -18.62 3.16
CA ASN A 57 0.20 -19.27 4.22
C ASN A 57 1.17 -18.31 4.91
N PHE A 58 0.80 -17.05 5.09
CA PHE A 58 1.54 -16.12 5.94
C PHE A 58 1.04 -16.17 7.38
N LYS A 59 1.99 -16.26 8.31
CA LYS A 59 1.70 -16.19 9.75
C LYS A 59 1.35 -14.75 10.13
N ILE A 60 0.13 -14.54 10.59
CA ILE A 60 -0.32 -13.25 11.12
C ILE A 60 0.09 -13.17 12.57
N SER A 61 0.90 -12.17 12.93
CA SER A 61 1.41 -11.98 14.29
C SER A 61 0.35 -11.35 15.20
N SER A 62 -0.42 -10.40 14.69
CA SER A 62 -1.58 -9.81 15.38
C SER A 62 -2.49 -9.09 14.38
N LYS A 63 -3.69 -8.73 14.86
CA LYS A 63 -4.67 -7.94 14.11
C LYS A 63 -5.36 -6.94 15.04
N PHE A 64 -5.80 -5.79 14.48
CA PHE A 64 -6.57 -4.79 15.21
C PHE A 64 -7.52 -4.04 14.27
N LEU A 65 -8.64 -3.59 14.80
CA LEU A 65 -9.62 -2.81 14.04
C LEU A 65 -9.13 -1.36 13.90
N SER A 66 -9.28 -0.79 12.71
CA SER A 66 -8.83 0.57 12.40
C SER A 66 -9.67 1.28 11.33
N VAL A 67 -10.86 0.80 11.04
CA VAL A 67 -11.79 1.44 10.09
C VAL A 67 -13.04 1.87 10.83
N ASN A 68 -13.36 3.14 10.78
CA ASN A 68 -14.62 3.70 11.26
C ASN A 68 -15.75 3.37 10.26
N LYS A 69 -16.99 3.50 10.71
CA LYS A 69 -18.19 3.25 9.88
C LYS A 69 -18.56 4.43 8.99
N LEU A 70 -18.16 5.65 9.37
CA LEU A 70 -18.43 6.87 8.62
C LEU A 70 -17.43 7.02 7.49
N ASP A 71 -17.92 7.39 6.32
CA ASP A 71 -17.13 7.60 5.10
C ASP A 71 -17.04 9.11 4.79
N ASP A 72 -16.54 9.85 5.77
CA ASP A 72 -16.30 11.30 5.73
C ASP A 72 -14.97 11.65 6.40
N GLU A 73 -14.65 12.94 6.44
CA GLU A 73 -13.41 13.44 7.05
C GLU A 73 -13.34 13.08 8.55
N PHE A 74 -14.46 13.13 9.27
CA PHE A 74 -14.49 12.75 10.68
C PHE A 74 -14.23 11.25 10.86
N GLY A 75 -14.85 10.41 10.04
CA GLY A 75 -14.62 8.96 10.03
C GLY A 75 -13.19 8.59 9.71
N LEU A 76 -12.55 9.34 8.78
CA LEU A 76 -11.13 9.17 8.48
C LEU A 76 -10.27 9.48 9.70
N VAL A 77 -10.48 10.62 10.37
CA VAL A 77 -9.72 10.98 11.59
C VAL A 77 -9.92 9.93 12.69
N LYS A 78 -11.16 9.45 12.89
CA LYS A 78 -11.43 8.36 13.83
C LYS A 78 -10.73 7.06 13.47
N SER A 79 -10.59 6.75 12.19
CA SER A 79 -9.82 5.59 11.71
C SER A 79 -8.32 5.74 12.03
N LEU A 80 -7.78 6.94 11.94
CA LEU A 80 -6.40 7.23 12.33
C LEU A 80 -6.19 7.08 13.84
N GLU A 81 -7.11 7.57 14.68
CA GLU A 81 -7.08 7.37 16.13
C GLU A 81 -7.08 5.87 16.49
N MET A 82 -7.98 5.10 15.86
CA MET A 82 -8.05 3.65 16.06
C MET A 82 -6.76 2.96 15.62
N THR A 83 -6.18 3.41 14.50
CA THR A 83 -4.90 2.91 14.00
C THR A 83 -3.79 3.20 15.01
N GLN A 84 -3.70 4.43 15.53
CA GLN A 84 -2.70 4.82 16.53
C GLN A 84 -2.79 3.97 17.80
N SER A 85 -4.02 3.74 18.29
CA SER A 85 -4.25 2.89 19.46
C SER A 85 -3.81 1.44 19.22
N GLY A 86 -4.19 0.87 18.07
CA GLY A 86 -3.79 -0.48 17.68
C GLY A 86 -2.27 -0.62 17.54
N VAL A 87 -1.63 0.34 16.90
CA VAL A 87 -0.18 0.40 16.71
C VAL A 87 0.54 0.50 18.06
N ASN A 88 0.10 1.35 18.98
CA ASN A 88 0.68 1.45 20.32
C ASN A 88 0.69 0.10 21.04
N ASN A 89 -0.41 -0.66 20.96
CA ASN A 89 -0.49 -1.99 21.56
C ASN A 89 0.50 -2.98 20.91
N ILE A 90 0.67 -2.89 19.59
CA ILE A 90 1.66 -3.71 18.86
C ILE A 90 3.08 -3.38 19.33
N PHE A 91 3.46 -2.11 19.37
CA PHE A 91 4.81 -1.69 19.78
C PHE A 91 5.13 -2.05 21.23
N LYS A 92 4.13 -2.01 22.12
CA LYS A 92 4.29 -2.48 23.51
C LYS A 92 4.47 -3.99 23.62
N LYS A 93 3.75 -4.76 22.80
CA LYS A 93 3.68 -6.22 22.92
C LYS A 93 4.77 -6.95 22.15
N PHE A 94 5.17 -6.45 21.00
CA PHE A 94 6.10 -7.13 20.09
C PHE A 94 7.44 -6.43 20.01
N LYS A 95 8.52 -7.23 20.00
CA LYS A 95 9.88 -6.73 19.79
C LYS A 95 10.28 -6.93 18.33
N PHE A 96 10.63 -5.86 17.66
CA PHE A 96 11.16 -5.84 16.30
C PHE A 96 12.16 -4.69 16.14
N ASP A 97 12.97 -4.76 15.09
CA ASP A 97 14.09 -3.83 14.87
C ASP A 97 13.68 -2.71 13.92
N SER A 98 12.90 -3.03 12.90
CA SER A 98 12.51 -2.08 11.85
C SER A 98 11.04 -2.23 11.48
N VAL A 99 10.48 -1.15 10.93
CA VAL A 99 9.16 -1.11 10.31
C VAL A 99 9.31 -0.94 8.81
N VAL A 100 8.62 -1.75 8.03
CA VAL A 100 8.57 -1.65 6.58
C VAL A 100 7.25 -1.03 6.17
N ILE A 101 7.31 0.12 5.51
CA ILE A 101 6.17 0.90 5.04
C ILE A 101 6.08 0.79 3.52
N LEU A 102 4.94 0.36 3.02
CA LEU A 102 4.62 0.32 1.61
C LEU A 102 3.73 1.50 1.23
N GLY A 103 4.16 2.29 0.24
CA GLY A 103 3.35 3.32 -0.40
C GLY A 103 3.09 4.54 0.49
N ASP A 104 1.87 5.06 0.39
CA ASP A 104 1.54 6.45 0.68
C ASP A 104 0.18 6.66 1.36
N ARG A 105 -0.46 5.60 1.79
CA ARG A 105 -1.77 5.72 2.40
C ARG A 105 -1.70 6.41 3.77
N ILE A 106 -2.66 7.29 4.05
CA ILE A 106 -2.69 8.13 5.25
C ILE A 106 -2.65 7.32 6.56
N GLU A 107 -3.19 6.11 6.58
CA GLU A 107 -3.13 5.22 7.75
C GLU A 107 -1.72 4.69 8.07
N ARG A 108 -0.71 5.05 7.28
CA ARG A 108 0.71 4.80 7.59
C ARG A 108 1.26 5.80 8.60
N LEU A 109 0.70 7.02 8.68
CA LEU A 109 1.20 8.08 9.56
C LEU A 109 1.19 7.69 11.05
N PRO A 110 0.13 7.08 11.60
CA PRO A 110 0.17 6.54 12.97
C PRO A 110 1.29 5.51 13.20
N ILE A 111 1.61 4.70 12.20
CA ILE A 111 2.68 3.70 12.29
C ILE A 111 4.05 4.40 12.31
N ILE A 112 4.23 5.40 11.45
CA ILE A 112 5.45 6.23 11.39
C ILE A 112 5.69 6.95 12.71
N SER A 113 4.66 7.62 13.24
CA SER A 113 4.78 8.37 14.50
C SER A 113 5.21 7.46 15.65
N ALA A 114 4.63 6.27 15.74
CA ALA A 114 5.03 5.28 16.74
C ALA A 114 6.46 4.78 16.49
N ALA A 115 6.84 4.49 15.24
CA ALA A 115 8.18 4.03 14.91
C ALA A 115 9.26 5.04 15.31
N LEU A 116 9.03 6.33 15.06
CA LEU A 116 9.91 7.41 15.49
C LEU A 116 9.99 7.50 17.02
N ALA A 117 8.86 7.48 17.72
CA ALA A 117 8.80 7.54 19.18
C ALA A 117 9.54 6.35 19.83
N TYR A 118 9.43 5.15 19.28
CA TYR A 118 10.10 3.94 19.74
C TYR A 118 11.51 3.77 19.15
N ARG A 119 12.02 4.76 18.39
CA ARG A 119 13.34 4.76 17.75
C ARG A 119 13.59 3.50 16.90
N LYS A 120 12.60 3.11 16.10
CA LYS A 120 12.71 1.99 15.16
C LYS A 120 13.18 2.48 13.81
N PHE A 121 13.98 1.68 13.11
CA PHE A 121 14.31 1.96 11.73
C PHE A 121 13.04 1.88 10.86
N ILE A 122 12.92 2.79 9.91
CA ILE A 122 11.80 2.88 8.98
C ILE A 122 12.33 2.66 7.57
N PHE A 123 11.80 1.67 6.88
CA PHE A 123 12.12 1.34 5.49
C PHE A 123 10.93 1.67 4.63
N HIS A 124 11.09 2.56 3.65
CA HIS A 124 10.02 3.01 2.77
C HIS A 124 10.14 2.37 1.39
N ILE A 125 9.12 1.64 0.97
CA ILE A 125 8.97 1.04 -0.35
C ILE A 125 7.98 1.90 -1.15
N HIS A 126 8.25 2.16 -2.43
CA HIS A 126 7.46 3.02 -3.33
C HIS A 126 7.51 4.52 -2.96
N GLY A 127 8.65 5.00 -2.44
CA GLY A 127 8.92 6.43 -2.31
C GLY A 127 9.26 7.08 -3.66
N GLY A 128 9.02 8.40 -3.77
CA GLY A 128 9.39 9.21 -4.92
C GLY A 128 8.42 9.16 -6.10
N GLU A 129 7.36 8.39 -6.04
CA GLU A 129 6.26 8.45 -7.01
C GLU A 129 5.53 9.79 -6.89
N ILE A 130 4.87 10.22 -7.97
CA ILE A 130 4.10 11.46 -8.02
C ILE A 130 2.65 11.13 -8.42
N THR A 131 1.71 11.61 -7.64
CA THR A 131 0.28 11.45 -7.89
C THR A 131 -0.41 12.81 -7.80
N THR A 132 -0.36 13.56 -8.90
CA THR A 132 -0.93 14.91 -8.96
C THR A 132 -2.42 14.89 -8.62
N GLY A 133 -2.86 15.80 -7.73
CA GLY A 133 -4.26 15.94 -7.33
C GLY A 133 -4.74 14.94 -6.26
N ALA A 134 -3.82 14.19 -5.64
CA ALA A 134 -4.13 13.26 -4.58
C ALA A 134 -3.44 13.65 -3.25
N LEU A 135 -4.12 13.37 -2.13
CA LEU A 135 -3.56 13.50 -0.79
C LEU A 135 -2.35 12.59 -0.58
N ASP A 136 -2.35 11.45 -1.28
CA ASP A 136 -1.29 10.43 -1.21
C ASP A 136 0.10 11.01 -1.46
N ASP A 137 0.22 12.01 -2.33
CA ASP A 137 1.50 12.64 -2.65
C ASP A 137 2.14 13.31 -1.43
N GLN A 138 1.33 14.07 -0.66
CA GLN A 138 1.78 14.70 0.57
C GLN A 138 2.18 13.64 1.61
N VAL A 139 1.36 12.62 1.79
CA VAL A 139 1.61 11.52 2.72
C VAL A 139 2.89 10.78 2.34
N ARG A 140 3.09 10.49 1.06
CA ARG A 140 4.31 9.83 0.56
C ARG A 140 5.56 10.62 0.90
N HIS A 141 5.53 11.95 0.72
CA HIS A 141 6.66 12.81 1.06
C HIS A 141 6.92 12.83 2.57
N MET A 142 5.89 12.88 3.42
CA MET A 142 6.04 12.76 4.87
C MET A 142 6.69 11.43 5.27
N ILE A 143 6.25 10.33 4.68
CA ILE A 143 6.84 9.00 4.93
C ILE A 143 8.30 8.96 4.47
N THR A 144 8.58 9.45 3.26
CA THR A 144 9.95 9.53 2.72
C THR A 144 10.87 10.28 3.68
N LYS A 145 10.46 11.46 4.17
CA LYS A 145 11.28 12.26 5.10
C LYS A 145 11.46 11.63 6.47
N SER A 146 10.62 10.68 6.84
CA SER A 146 10.74 9.95 8.12
C SER A 146 11.54 8.64 7.98
N ALA A 147 11.84 8.21 6.76
CA ALA A 147 12.46 6.91 6.51
C ALA A 147 13.99 6.93 6.60
N HIS A 148 14.55 5.81 7.00
CA HIS A 148 16.01 5.60 7.10
C HIS A 148 16.59 4.95 5.84
N LEU A 149 15.78 4.10 5.15
CA LEU A 149 16.13 3.50 3.86
C LEU A 149 14.95 3.62 2.90
N HIS A 150 15.26 3.82 1.64
CA HIS A 150 14.28 4.04 0.57
C HIS A 150 14.48 3.02 -0.55
N PHE A 151 13.41 2.33 -0.90
CA PHE A 151 13.37 1.33 -1.96
C PHE A 151 12.42 1.81 -3.06
N THR A 152 12.98 2.43 -4.10
CA THR A 152 12.22 2.97 -5.24
C THR A 152 12.09 1.95 -6.35
N ILE A 153 11.04 2.09 -7.18
CA ILE A 153 10.77 1.13 -8.25
C ILE A 153 11.48 1.42 -9.57
N CYS A 154 11.99 2.63 -9.74
CA CYS A 154 12.75 3.03 -10.93
C CYS A 154 13.69 4.20 -10.64
N ASP A 155 14.60 4.48 -11.58
CA ASP A 155 15.59 5.56 -11.43
C ASP A 155 14.95 6.95 -11.41
N HIS A 156 13.82 7.15 -12.09
CA HIS A 156 13.09 8.41 -12.04
C HIS A 156 12.65 8.73 -10.61
N TYR A 157 12.02 7.79 -9.93
CA TYR A 157 11.58 7.96 -8.54
C TYR A 157 12.74 8.01 -7.55
N LYS A 158 13.84 7.31 -7.83
CA LYS A 158 15.09 7.48 -7.07
C LYS A 158 15.59 8.92 -7.14
N LYS A 159 15.58 9.54 -8.32
CA LYS A 159 15.96 10.96 -8.48
C LYS A 159 15.04 11.89 -7.67
N ASN A 160 13.73 11.62 -7.65
CA ASN A 160 12.79 12.40 -6.86
C ASN A 160 13.08 12.32 -5.35
N VAL A 161 13.38 11.13 -4.83
CA VAL A 161 13.76 10.95 -3.42
C VAL A 161 15.07 11.68 -3.11
N LEU A 162 16.07 11.60 -3.97
CA LEU A 162 17.35 12.33 -3.82
C LEU A 162 17.14 13.85 -3.84
N ALA A 163 16.20 14.36 -4.68
CA ALA A 163 15.84 15.78 -4.71
C ALA A 163 15.18 16.28 -3.41
N MET A 164 14.67 15.38 -2.58
CA MET A 164 14.20 15.68 -1.23
C MET A 164 15.33 15.74 -0.19
N SER A 165 16.58 15.83 -0.62
CA SER A 165 17.77 15.86 0.23
C SER A 165 18.01 14.56 1.02
N GLU A 166 17.61 13.42 0.46
CA GLU A 166 17.96 12.11 1.00
C GLU A 166 19.35 11.69 0.51
N GLU A 167 20.14 11.08 1.38
CA GLU A 167 21.50 10.69 1.08
C GLU A 167 21.55 9.49 0.12
N LYS A 168 22.40 9.56 -0.91
CA LYS A 168 22.49 8.58 -1.99
C LYS A 168 22.65 7.13 -1.52
N PHE A 169 23.39 6.89 -0.44
CA PHE A 169 23.62 5.55 0.09
C PHE A 169 22.39 4.92 0.75
N ARG A 170 21.38 5.72 1.08
CA ARG A 170 20.10 5.26 1.65
C ARG A 170 19.03 5.01 0.61
N VAL A 171 19.25 5.38 -0.67
CA VAL A 171 18.23 5.31 -1.72
C VAL A 171 18.58 4.26 -2.76
N HIS A 172 17.78 3.21 -2.83
CA HIS A 172 18.01 2.05 -3.69
C HIS A 172 16.90 1.90 -4.72
N ASN A 173 17.25 1.81 -6.02
CA ASN A 173 16.30 1.37 -7.04
C ASN A 173 16.30 -0.16 -7.07
N VAL A 174 15.18 -0.77 -6.71
CA VAL A 174 15.04 -2.23 -6.55
C VAL A 174 14.01 -2.85 -7.49
N GLY A 175 13.35 -2.04 -8.32
CA GLY A 175 12.25 -2.52 -9.15
C GLY A 175 10.92 -2.63 -8.40
N SER A 176 9.88 -3.06 -9.12
CA SER A 176 8.51 -3.13 -8.62
C SER A 176 8.15 -4.52 -8.12
N LEU A 177 7.78 -4.63 -6.85
CA LEU A 177 7.24 -5.86 -6.26
C LEU A 177 5.95 -6.34 -6.96
N GLY A 178 5.14 -5.40 -7.47
CA GLY A 178 3.94 -5.74 -8.25
C GLY A 178 4.28 -6.44 -9.56
N ILE A 179 5.30 -5.97 -10.28
CA ILE A 179 5.79 -6.61 -11.52
C ILE A 179 6.41 -7.97 -11.19
N GLU A 180 7.24 -8.04 -10.14
CA GLU A 180 7.84 -9.30 -9.69
C GLU A 180 6.76 -10.36 -9.40
N ARG A 181 5.69 -9.99 -8.72
CA ARG A 181 4.56 -10.88 -8.46
C ARG A 181 3.93 -11.42 -9.74
N ILE A 182 3.77 -10.58 -10.77
CA ILE A 182 3.24 -10.99 -12.07
C ILE A 182 4.17 -12.02 -12.72
N LEU A 183 5.48 -11.76 -12.68
CA LEU A 183 6.48 -12.66 -13.28
C LEU A 183 6.55 -14.02 -12.56
N LEU A 184 6.51 -14.02 -11.22
CA LEU A 184 6.55 -15.24 -10.42
C LEU A 184 5.30 -16.12 -10.58
N ASN A 185 4.14 -15.54 -10.86
CA ASN A 185 2.89 -16.28 -11.01
C ASN A 185 2.70 -16.89 -12.40
N ASN A 186 3.62 -16.69 -13.34
CA ASN A 186 3.58 -17.29 -14.69
C ASN A 186 2.18 -17.25 -15.34
N PHE A 187 1.52 -16.09 -15.31
CA PHE A 187 0.20 -15.93 -15.89
C PHE A 187 0.22 -16.35 -17.37
N LYS A 188 -0.64 -17.31 -17.74
CA LYS A 188 -0.77 -17.72 -19.13
C LYS A 188 -1.15 -16.52 -19.99
N ARG A 189 -0.40 -16.32 -21.09
CA ARG A 189 -0.78 -15.30 -22.08
C ARG A 189 -2.15 -15.64 -22.65
N VAL A 190 -3.13 -14.80 -22.38
CA VAL A 190 -4.45 -14.89 -23.02
C VAL A 190 -4.32 -14.35 -24.45
N LYS A 191 -5.01 -14.98 -25.41
CA LYS A 191 -5.11 -14.44 -26.77
C LYS A 191 -5.67 -13.02 -26.70
N LYS A 192 -5.02 -12.06 -27.35
CA LYS A 192 -5.50 -10.68 -27.43
C LYS A 192 -6.90 -10.67 -28.08
N ASN A 193 -7.89 -10.25 -27.33
CA ASN A 193 -9.20 -9.91 -27.87
C ASN A 193 -9.18 -8.41 -28.23
N LYS A 194 -9.14 -8.10 -29.52
CA LYS A 194 -9.06 -6.71 -30.01
C LYS A 194 -10.28 -5.88 -29.65
N ASN A 195 -11.41 -6.52 -29.35
CA ASN A 195 -12.66 -5.86 -29.01
C ASN A 195 -12.91 -5.81 -27.49
N GLN A 196 -11.89 -6.06 -26.64
CA GLN A 196 -12.02 -6.03 -25.20
C GLN A 196 -11.26 -4.86 -24.59
N VAL A 197 -11.92 -4.09 -23.75
CA VAL A 197 -11.36 -2.97 -22.98
C VAL A 197 -11.57 -3.21 -21.51
N ILE A 198 -10.54 -2.96 -20.70
CA ILE A 198 -10.65 -2.95 -19.24
C ILE A 198 -10.64 -1.49 -18.79
N LEU A 199 -11.66 -1.09 -18.03
CA LEU A 199 -11.80 0.25 -17.49
C LEU A 199 -11.76 0.19 -15.96
N THR A 200 -10.76 0.87 -15.37
CA THR A 200 -10.70 1.15 -13.93
C THR A 200 -10.67 2.66 -13.77
N TYR A 201 -11.69 3.22 -13.10
CA TYR A 201 -11.82 4.66 -12.91
C TYR A 201 -11.56 5.03 -11.45
N HIS A 202 -10.55 5.87 -11.21
CA HIS A 202 -10.21 6.40 -9.90
C HIS A 202 -10.53 7.90 -9.86
N PRO A 203 -11.55 8.32 -9.07
CA PRO A 203 -11.85 9.76 -8.91
C PRO A 203 -10.70 10.50 -8.20
N GLU A 204 -10.51 11.78 -8.55
CA GLU A 204 -9.61 12.66 -7.81
C GLU A 204 -10.13 12.90 -6.38
N THR A 205 -9.26 12.75 -5.38
CA THR A 205 -9.65 12.79 -3.97
C THR A 205 -9.63 14.21 -3.36
N LEU A 206 -8.90 15.15 -3.96
CA LEU A 206 -8.76 16.52 -3.43
C LEU A 206 -9.84 17.50 -3.89
N GLN A 207 -10.61 17.18 -4.95
CA GLN A 207 -11.63 18.08 -5.47
C GLN A 207 -12.98 17.87 -4.79
N LYS A 208 -13.36 18.73 -3.87
CA LYS A 208 -14.65 18.68 -3.13
C LYS A 208 -15.92 18.73 -4.02
N LYS A 209 -15.83 19.29 -5.24
CA LYS A 209 -16.98 19.42 -6.20
C LYS A 209 -16.84 18.51 -7.42
N PHE A 210 -16.02 17.49 -7.35
CA PHE A 210 -15.77 16.61 -8.48
C PHE A 210 -16.95 15.67 -8.71
N ASN A 211 -17.69 15.90 -9.81
CA ASN A 211 -18.80 15.02 -10.20
C ASN A 211 -18.23 13.79 -10.97
N TRP A 212 -17.68 12.84 -10.24
CA TRP A 212 -17.12 11.62 -10.81
C TRP A 212 -18.14 10.82 -11.63
N ILE A 213 -19.42 10.86 -11.24
CA ILE A 213 -20.53 10.17 -11.94
C ILE A 213 -20.67 10.74 -13.36
N LYS A 214 -20.67 12.08 -13.48
CA LYS A 214 -20.74 12.76 -14.78
C LYS A 214 -19.56 12.36 -15.69
N ASN A 215 -18.35 12.42 -15.15
CA ASN A 215 -17.13 12.09 -15.91
C ASN A 215 -17.11 10.61 -16.32
N PHE A 216 -17.45 9.72 -15.40
CA PHE A 216 -17.58 8.29 -15.68
C PHE A 216 -18.64 8.03 -16.77
N SER A 217 -19.79 8.69 -16.68
CA SER A 217 -20.87 8.57 -17.67
C SER A 217 -20.44 9.03 -19.07
N ILE A 218 -19.59 10.08 -19.18
CA ILE A 218 -19.03 10.50 -20.45
C ILE A 218 -18.15 9.41 -21.05
N ILE A 219 -17.26 8.81 -20.24
CA ILE A 219 -16.38 7.72 -20.69
C ILE A 219 -17.21 6.55 -21.23
N ILE A 220 -18.24 6.12 -20.48
CA ILE A 220 -19.12 5.03 -20.89
C ILE A 220 -19.86 5.37 -22.18
N LYS A 221 -20.38 6.62 -22.30
CA LYS A 221 -21.05 7.09 -23.52
C LYS A 221 -20.14 7.04 -24.74
N GLU A 222 -18.88 7.44 -24.59
CA GLU A 222 -17.91 7.39 -25.69
C GLU A 222 -17.54 5.94 -26.04
N LEU A 223 -17.32 5.07 -25.06
CA LEU A 223 -17.01 3.65 -25.29
C LEU A 223 -18.17 2.91 -25.99
N ASN A 224 -19.41 3.29 -25.70
CA ASN A 224 -20.59 2.70 -26.39
C ASN A 224 -20.70 3.04 -27.88
N LYS A 225 -19.96 4.03 -28.38
CA LYS A 225 -19.88 4.31 -29.82
C LYS A 225 -19.05 3.26 -30.58
N PHE A 226 -18.28 2.46 -29.85
CA PHE A 226 -17.43 1.41 -30.39
C PHE A 226 -18.01 0.05 -29.99
N ASN A 227 -17.81 -0.95 -30.81
CA ASN A 227 -18.26 -2.31 -30.52
C ASN A 227 -17.25 -3.05 -29.60
N PHE A 228 -17.03 -2.48 -28.40
CA PHE A 228 -16.13 -3.08 -27.40
C PHE A 228 -16.90 -3.87 -26.35
N ASN A 229 -16.30 -4.99 -25.93
CA ASN A 229 -16.67 -5.65 -24.70
C ASN A 229 -15.91 -4.99 -23.52
N VAL A 230 -16.60 -4.15 -22.75
CA VAL A 230 -16.00 -3.36 -21.68
C VAL A 230 -16.13 -4.11 -20.34
N ILE A 231 -14.98 -4.42 -19.73
CA ILE A 231 -14.92 -4.95 -18.37
C ILE A 231 -14.63 -3.77 -17.44
N ILE A 232 -15.56 -3.48 -16.55
CA ILE A 232 -15.41 -2.42 -15.55
C ILE A 232 -14.99 -3.05 -14.24
N THR A 233 -13.87 -2.58 -13.68
CA THR A 233 -13.42 -3.00 -12.35
C THR A 233 -13.77 -1.92 -11.34
N SER A 234 -14.14 -2.33 -10.12
CA SER A 234 -14.26 -1.42 -8.99
C SER A 234 -12.86 -1.02 -8.50
N PRO A 235 -12.64 0.25 -8.15
CA PRO A 235 -11.38 0.73 -7.58
C PRO A 235 -11.10 0.14 -6.18
#